data_4c9574362bef0ca63e3bd32ef3015dda
#
_entry.id   4c9574362bef0ca63e3bd32ef3015dda
#
_cell.length_a   1.000
_cell.length_b   1.000
_cell.length_c   1.000
_cell.angle_alpha   90.00
_cell.angle_beta   90.00
_cell.angle_gamma   90.00
#
_symmetry.space_group_name_H-M   'P 1'
#
loop_
_entity.id
_entity.type
_entity.pdbx_description
1 polymer ?
#
loop_
_entity_poly.entity_id
_entity_poly.type
_entity_poly.pdbx_seq_one_letter_code
_entity_poly.pdbx_strand_id
1 'polypeptide(L)'
;MVKVQLAIVVSEFNYEITDVMLEEAKIHASKLNSTISHICYVPGTFDMPLVVSHLLQDSAIDAVITLGAVIKGDTNHDIIIAENTARLISDLSLQYKKPIALGVSGPNMTIEQAWERAKIVPIRAVNAAVNMVTRIKKLNETQRSQNETIIIK
;
A
#
# COMPACT_ATOMS: atom_id res chain seq x y z
N MET A 1 -2.06 -21.09 6.60
CA MET A 1 -1.86 -19.65 6.31
C MET A 1 -2.98 -19.16 5.41
N VAL A 2 -3.65 -18.08 5.78
CA VAL A 2 -4.71 -17.50 4.95
C VAL A 2 -4.06 -16.89 3.71
N LYS A 3 -4.52 -17.27 2.52
CA LYS A 3 -4.08 -16.68 1.27
C LYS A 3 -4.66 -15.28 1.16
N VAL A 4 -3.81 -14.26 1.08
CA VAL A 4 -4.22 -12.85 1.00
C VAL A 4 -4.32 -12.43 -0.47
N GLN A 5 -5.44 -11.81 -0.84
CA GLN A 5 -5.69 -11.26 -2.16
C GLN A 5 -5.37 -9.77 -2.19
N LEU A 6 -4.36 -9.39 -2.92
CA LEU A 6 -3.84 -8.03 -3.03
C LEU A 6 -4.23 -7.38 -4.36
N ALA A 7 -4.41 -6.06 -4.35
CA ALA A 7 -4.36 -5.25 -5.55
C ALA A 7 -3.23 -4.22 -5.40
N ILE A 8 -2.64 -3.80 -6.52
CA ILE A 8 -1.57 -2.81 -6.55
C ILE A 8 -2.00 -1.63 -7.42
N VAL A 9 -1.79 -0.42 -6.91
CA VAL A 9 -1.92 0.82 -7.67
C VAL A 9 -0.53 1.44 -7.77
N VAL A 10 -0.04 1.64 -8.98
CA VAL A 10 1.31 2.11 -9.25
C VAL A 10 1.30 3.37 -10.11
N SER A 11 2.10 4.37 -9.73
CA SER A 11 2.27 5.61 -10.48
C SER A 11 3.13 5.41 -11.72
N GLU A 12 2.67 5.93 -12.87
CA GLU A 12 3.47 6.00 -14.10
C GLU A 12 4.54 7.08 -14.03
N PHE A 13 4.27 8.16 -13.31
CA PHE A 13 5.26 9.21 -13.11
C PHE A 13 6.47 8.67 -12.34
N ASN A 14 7.70 8.93 -12.83
CA ASN A 14 8.94 8.28 -12.39
C ASN A 14 8.93 6.75 -12.61
N TYR A 15 8.40 6.31 -13.77
CA TYR A 15 8.17 4.90 -14.07
C TYR A 15 9.41 4.02 -13.94
N GLU A 16 10.60 4.52 -14.22
CA GLU A 16 11.86 3.76 -14.08
C GLU A 16 12.07 3.28 -12.64
N ILE A 17 11.67 4.08 -11.66
CA ILE A 17 11.73 3.77 -10.24
C ILE A 17 10.53 2.92 -9.83
N THR A 18 9.32 3.32 -10.22
CA THR A 18 8.09 2.62 -9.81
C THR A 18 7.97 1.24 -10.44
N ASP A 19 8.56 1.01 -11.60
CA ASP A 19 8.61 -0.33 -12.21
C ASP A 19 9.49 -1.28 -11.38
N VAL A 20 10.64 -0.82 -10.89
CA VAL A 20 11.46 -1.59 -9.93
C VAL A 20 10.67 -1.88 -8.64
N MET A 21 9.94 -0.88 -8.14
CA MET A 21 9.10 -1.05 -6.95
C MET A 21 8.01 -2.10 -7.17
N LEU A 22 7.39 -2.10 -8.33
CA LEU A 22 6.35 -3.07 -8.70
C LEU A 22 6.90 -4.50 -8.76
N GLU A 23 8.05 -4.70 -9.40
CA GLU A 23 8.67 -6.03 -9.48
C GLU A 23 9.07 -6.56 -8.10
N GLU A 24 9.64 -5.73 -7.24
CA GLU A 24 9.96 -6.13 -5.86
C GLU A 24 8.70 -6.47 -5.05
N ALA A 25 7.61 -5.71 -5.22
CA ALA A 25 6.34 -6.01 -4.57
C ALA A 25 5.77 -7.36 -5.03
N LYS A 26 5.80 -7.66 -6.33
CA LYS A 26 5.33 -8.93 -6.91
C LYS A 26 6.11 -10.11 -6.35
N ILE A 27 7.44 -10.02 -6.38
CA ILE A 27 8.35 -11.06 -5.85
C ILE A 27 8.05 -11.30 -4.37
N HIS A 28 7.92 -10.22 -3.58
CA HIS A 28 7.71 -10.35 -2.14
C HIS A 28 6.32 -10.87 -1.78
N ALA A 29 5.28 -10.46 -2.49
CA ALA A 29 3.93 -11.00 -2.33
C ALA A 29 3.89 -12.51 -2.56
N SER A 30 4.58 -13.00 -3.59
CA SER A 30 4.72 -14.43 -3.87
C SER A 30 5.40 -15.18 -2.72
N LYS A 31 6.47 -14.62 -2.13
CA LYS A 31 7.16 -15.20 -0.97
C LYS A 31 6.25 -15.33 0.26
N LEU A 32 5.27 -14.44 0.39
CA LEU A 32 4.28 -14.46 1.48
C LEU A 32 3.02 -15.27 1.12
N ASN A 33 3.06 -16.06 0.05
CA ASN A 33 1.91 -16.85 -0.42
C ASN A 33 0.65 -16.00 -0.67
N SER A 34 0.84 -14.74 -1.06
CA SER A 34 -0.23 -13.82 -1.44
C SER A 34 -0.40 -13.78 -2.95
N THR A 35 -1.60 -13.49 -3.40
CA THR A 35 -1.90 -13.33 -4.83
C THR A 35 -2.22 -11.88 -5.15
N ILE A 36 -1.85 -11.46 -6.36
CA ILE A 36 -2.16 -10.12 -6.87
C ILE A 36 -3.24 -10.29 -7.93
N SER A 37 -4.42 -9.72 -7.68
CA SER A 37 -5.55 -9.79 -8.61
C SER A 37 -5.53 -8.68 -9.66
N HIS A 38 -5.10 -7.48 -9.25
CA HIS A 38 -5.10 -6.30 -10.10
C HIS A 38 -3.79 -5.53 -9.94
N ILE A 39 -3.29 -5.02 -11.05
CA ILE A 39 -2.24 -4.02 -11.10
C ILE A 39 -2.81 -2.86 -11.92
N CYS A 40 -3.06 -1.73 -11.27
CA CYS A 40 -3.62 -0.55 -11.89
C CYS A 40 -2.56 0.54 -11.98
N TYR A 41 -2.25 0.96 -13.20
CA TYR A 41 -1.38 2.12 -13.43
C TYR A 41 -2.21 3.39 -13.38
N VAL A 42 -1.68 4.40 -12.71
CA VAL A 42 -2.26 5.75 -12.64
C VAL A 42 -1.23 6.78 -13.08
N PRO A 43 -1.64 7.92 -13.66
CA PRO A 43 -0.69 8.92 -14.16
C PRO A 43 0.28 9.41 -13.07
N GLY A 44 -0.24 9.74 -11.89
CA GLY A 44 0.54 10.23 -10.77
C GLY A 44 0.03 9.74 -9.43
N THR A 45 0.81 9.97 -8.39
CA THR A 45 0.45 9.61 -7.01
C THR A 45 -0.86 10.29 -6.56
N PHE A 46 -1.11 11.51 -7.01
CA PHE A 46 -2.36 12.23 -6.74
C PHE A 46 -3.61 11.50 -7.24
N ASP A 47 -3.49 10.69 -8.30
CA ASP A 47 -4.60 9.97 -8.93
C ASP A 47 -4.93 8.63 -8.26
N MET A 48 -4.11 8.19 -7.31
CA MET A 48 -4.27 6.90 -6.63
C MET A 48 -5.56 6.76 -5.83
N PRO A 49 -6.02 7.75 -5.05
CA PRO A 49 -7.17 7.56 -4.16
C PRO A 49 -8.45 7.13 -4.87
N LEU A 50 -8.72 7.65 -6.06
CA LEU A 50 -9.91 7.28 -6.83
C LEU A 50 -9.89 5.79 -7.22
N VAL A 51 -8.78 5.31 -7.73
CA VAL A 51 -8.62 3.91 -8.15
C VAL A 51 -8.62 2.98 -6.94
N VAL A 52 -7.94 3.38 -5.86
CA VAL A 52 -7.96 2.64 -4.58
C VAL A 52 -9.39 2.49 -4.07
N SER A 53 -10.18 3.56 -4.05
CA SER A 53 -11.58 3.52 -3.59
C SER A 53 -12.43 2.56 -4.42
N HIS A 54 -12.17 2.49 -5.71
CA HIS A 54 -12.87 1.57 -6.61
C HIS A 54 -12.50 0.10 -6.33
N LEU A 55 -11.21 -0.20 -6.18
CA LEU A 55 -10.73 -1.54 -5.87
C LEU A 55 -11.22 -2.06 -4.52
N LEU A 56 -11.34 -1.19 -3.52
CA LEU A 56 -11.80 -1.57 -2.17
C LEU A 56 -13.28 -2.01 -2.12
N GLN A 57 -14.07 -1.69 -3.14
CA GLN A 57 -15.46 -2.15 -3.27
C GLN A 57 -15.54 -3.64 -3.63
N ASP A 58 -14.50 -4.21 -4.22
CA ASP A 58 -14.45 -5.64 -4.51
C ASP A 58 -14.19 -6.44 -3.24
N SER A 59 -15.17 -7.26 -2.86
CA SER A 59 -15.10 -8.11 -1.67
C SER A 59 -13.97 -9.16 -1.74
N ALA A 60 -13.52 -9.52 -2.92
CA ALA A 60 -12.43 -10.46 -3.12
C ALA A 60 -11.04 -9.87 -2.83
N ILE A 61 -10.90 -8.54 -2.81
CA ILE A 61 -9.65 -7.85 -2.50
C ILE A 61 -9.55 -7.65 -0.99
N ASP A 62 -8.53 -8.23 -0.38
CA ASP A 62 -8.27 -8.11 1.06
C ASP A 62 -7.53 -6.81 1.43
N ALA A 63 -6.61 -6.35 0.58
CA ALA A 63 -5.84 -5.12 0.78
C ALA A 63 -5.35 -4.52 -0.54
N VAL A 64 -5.06 -3.22 -0.52
CA VAL A 64 -4.47 -2.49 -1.65
C VAL A 64 -3.08 -2.00 -1.26
N ILE A 65 -2.13 -2.09 -2.18
CA ILE A 65 -0.78 -1.54 -2.06
C ILE A 65 -0.64 -0.39 -3.04
N THR A 66 -0.19 0.76 -2.57
CA THR A 66 0.15 1.89 -3.43
C THR A 66 1.66 1.96 -3.62
N LEU A 67 2.11 2.19 -4.84
CA LEU A 67 3.53 2.32 -5.19
C LEU A 67 3.78 3.60 -5.98
N GLY A 68 4.63 4.46 -5.46
CA GLY A 68 4.96 5.74 -6.07
C GLY A 68 6.28 6.29 -5.55
N ALA A 69 6.86 7.21 -6.32
CA ALA A 69 8.05 7.95 -5.93
C ALA A 69 7.82 9.44 -6.16
N VAL A 70 7.68 10.18 -5.07
CA VAL A 70 7.43 11.63 -5.08
C VAL A 70 8.73 12.35 -4.78
N ILE A 71 9.39 12.79 -5.85
CA ILE A 71 10.70 13.43 -5.82
C ILE A 71 10.54 14.94 -5.70
N LYS A 72 11.37 15.57 -4.88
CA LYS A 72 11.39 17.03 -4.72
C LYS A 72 11.81 17.71 -6.03
N GLY A 73 10.98 18.66 -6.50
CA GLY A 73 11.27 19.56 -7.60
C GLY A 73 11.66 20.96 -7.10
N ASP A 74 11.48 21.96 -7.94
CA ASP A 74 11.81 23.36 -7.64
C ASP A 74 10.81 24.01 -6.67
N THR A 75 9.65 23.42 -6.50
CA THR A 75 8.56 23.91 -5.64
C THR A 75 8.22 22.88 -4.56
N ASN A 76 7.34 23.25 -3.62
CA ASN A 76 6.83 22.34 -2.58
C ASN A 76 5.64 21.48 -3.07
N HIS A 77 5.50 21.30 -4.37
CA HIS A 77 4.41 20.50 -4.95
C HIS A 77 4.42 19.05 -4.50
N ASP A 78 5.58 18.48 -4.32
CA ASP A 78 5.79 17.12 -3.80
C ASP A 78 5.15 16.92 -2.41
N ILE A 79 5.23 17.92 -1.54
CA ILE A 79 4.63 17.89 -0.19
C ILE A 79 3.12 17.79 -0.30
N ILE A 80 2.49 18.63 -1.13
CA ILE A 80 1.04 18.65 -1.34
C ILE A 80 0.55 17.28 -1.85
N ILE A 81 1.24 16.72 -2.82
CA ILE A 81 0.90 15.42 -3.42
C ILE A 81 1.01 14.30 -2.37
N ALA A 82 2.15 14.21 -1.68
CA ALA A 82 2.40 13.12 -0.74
C ALA A 82 1.47 13.19 0.49
N GLU A 83 1.28 14.36 1.08
CA GLU A 83 0.43 14.55 2.26
C GLU A 83 -1.03 14.28 1.95
N ASN A 84 -1.56 14.84 0.84
CA ASN A 84 -2.94 14.62 0.45
C ASN A 84 -3.22 13.14 0.13
N THR A 85 -2.32 12.49 -0.59
CA THR A 85 -2.47 11.08 -0.93
C THR A 85 -2.44 10.20 0.33
N ALA A 86 -1.49 10.41 1.24
CA ALA A 86 -1.39 9.66 2.48
C ALA A 86 -2.65 9.81 3.35
N ARG A 87 -3.18 11.03 3.47
CA ARG A 87 -4.40 11.30 4.22
C ARG A 87 -5.60 10.59 3.61
N LEU A 88 -5.83 10.72 2.30
CA LEU A 88 -6.98 10.10 1.64
C LEU A 88 -6.91 8.57 1.67
N ILE A 89 -5.72 7.99 1.54
CA ILE A 89 -5.51 6.55 1.67
C ILE A 89 -5.88 6.08 3.08
N SER A 90 -5.48 6.81 4.10
CA SER A 90 -5.85 6.51 5.49
C SER A 90 -7.37 6.59 5.69
N ASP A 91 -8.02 7.64 5.19
CA ASP A 91 -9.48 7.80 5.26
C ASP A 91 -10.21 6.65 4.56
N LEU A 92 -9.76 6.26 3.37
CA LEU A 92 -10.34 5.13 2.63
C LEU A 92 -10.18 3.79 3.38
N SER A 93 -9.04 3.57 4.02
CA SER A 93 -8.80 2.38 4.82
C SER A 93 -9.81 2.27 5.97
N LEU A 94 -10.10 3.37 6.65
CA LEU A 94 -11.09 3.43 7.71
C LEU A 94 -12.52 3.24 7.17
N GLN A 95 -12.84 3.87 6.05
CA GLN A 95 -14.16 3.80 5.42
C GLN A 95 -14.51 2.37 5.00
N TYR A 96 -13.59 1.68 4.33
CA TYR A 96 -13.82 0.33 3.80
C TYR A 96 -13.41 -0.78 4.77
N LYS A 97 -12.77 -0.44 5.90
CA LYS A 97 -12.23 -1.39 6.89
C LYS A 97 -11.30 -2.43 6.26
N LYS A 98 -10.54 -1.99 5.28
CA LYS A 98 -9.55 -2.80 4.57
C LYS A 98 -8.18 -2.11 4.60
N PRO A 99 -7.09 -2.86 4.83
CA PRO A 99 -5.76 -2.29 4.81
C PRO A 99 -5.38 -1.70 3.45
N ILE A 100 -4.75 -0.53 3.50
CA ILE A 100 -4.06 0.05 2.36
C ILE A 100 -2.62 0.32 2.80
N ALA A 101 -1.66 -0.25 2.08
CA ALA A 101 -0.25 -0.02 2.39
C ALA A 101 0.27 1.18 1.61
N LEU A 102 0.89 2.11 2.32
CA LEU A 102 1.54 3.28 1.75
C LEU A 102 2.96 2.92 1.27
N GLY A 103 3.06 2.50 0.02
CA GLY A 103 4.32 2.26 -0.67
C GLY A 103 4.75 3.45 -1.53
N VAL A 104 4.36 4.65 -1.15
CA VAL A 104 4.78 5.90 -1.76
C VAL A 104 5.97 6.46 -0.99
N SER A 105 7.11 6.59 -1.66
CA SER A 105 8.30 7.24 -1.10
C SER A 105 8.30 8.75 -1.39
N GLY A 106 8.89 9.53 -0.51
CA GLY A 106 8.81 10.99 -0.48
C GLY A 106 7.77 11.46 0.55
N PRO A 107 7.54 12.75 0.69
CA PRO A 107 8.11 13.88 -0.07
C PRO A 107 9.55 14.24 0.36
N ASN A 108 10.05 15.37 -0.15
CA ASN A 108 11.34 15.95 0.18
C ASN A 108 12.52 14.98 -0.06
N MET A 109 12.44 14.24 -1.15
CA MET A 109 13.35 13.16 -1.51
C MET A 109 14.07 13.49 -2.80
N THR A 110 15.39 13.27 -2.84
CA THR A 110 16.18 13.35 -4.08
C THR A 110 15.96 12.10 -4.94
N ILE A 111 16.40 12.18 -6.21
CA ILE A 111 16.33 11.03 -7.11
C ILE A 111 17.21 9.87 -6.63
N GLU A 112 18.36 10.14 -6.06
CA GLU A 112 19.26 9.13 -5.48
C GLU A 112 18.58 8.41 -4.31
N GLN A 113 17.94 9.17 -3.43
CA GLN A 113 17.16 8.61 -2.32
C GLN A 113 15.98 7.78 -2.80
N ALA A 114 15.35 8.17 -3.91
CA ALA A 114 14.27 7.40 -4.51
C ALA A 114 14.77 6.03 -4.99
N TRP A 115 15.92 5.98 -5.65
CA TRP A 115 16.54 4.73 -6.08
C TRP A 115 16.97 3.83 -4.92
N GLU A 116 17.55 4.39 -3.86
CA GLU A 116 17.88 3.64 -2.64
C GLU A 116 16.66 2.97 -2.00
N ARG A 117 15.51 3.61 -2.09
CA ARG A 117 14.24 3.14 -1.52
C ARG A 117 13.43 2.23 -2.42
N ALA A 118 13.75 2.19 -3.72
CA ALA A 118 12.94 1.48 -4.71
C ALA A 118 12.72 -0.01 -4.41
N LYS A 119 13.67 -0.65 -3.72
CA LYS A 119 13.53 -2.06 -3.30
C LYS A 119 13.02 -2.22 -1.87
N ILE A 120 13.26 -1.26 -0.99
CA ILE A 120 12.95 -1.37 0.44
C ILE A 120 11.48 -1.04 0.71
N VAL A 121 10.99 0.05 0.13
CA VAL A 121 9.62 0.54 0.37
C VAL A 121 8.55 -0.45 -0.08
N PRO A 122 8.60 -1.04 -1.29
CA PRO A 122 7.59 -2.01 -1.70
C PRO A 122 7.57 -3.27 -0.83
N ILE A 123 8.72 -3.78 -0.40
CA ILE A 123 8.78 -4.93 0.51
C ILE A 123 8.09 -4.62 1.85
N ARG A 124 8.34 -3.45 2.41
CA ARG A 124 7.67 -2.99 3.65
C ARG A 124 6.16 -2.84 3.45
N ALA A 125 5.74 -2.30 2.31
CA ALA A 125 4.33 -2.12 1.99
C ALA A 125 3.59 -3.46 1.87
N VAL A 126 4.17 -4.44 1.18
CA VAL A 126 3.60 -5.79 1.09
C VAL A 126 3.50 -6.45 2.47
N ASN A 127 4.56 -6.39 3.28
CA ASN A 127 4.54 -6.91 4.65
C ASN A 127 3.44 -6.26 5.48
N ALA A 128 3.31 -4.94 5.41
CA ALA A 128 2.29 -4.20 6.15
C ALA A 128 0.88 -4.62 5.74
N ALA A 129 0.61 -4.72 4.43
CA ALA A 129 -0.68 -5.16 3.91
C ALA A 129 -1.06 -6.55 4.41
N VAL A 130 -0.19 -7.54 4.23
CA VAL A 130 -0.43 -8.94 4.62
C VAL A 130 -0.61 -9.07 6.14
N ASN A 131 0.24 -8.42 6.92
CA ASN A 131 0.16 -8.45 8.38
C ASN A 131 -1.14 -7.80 8.88
N MET A 132 -1.56 -6.68 8.30
CA MET A 132 -2.79 -6.01 8.71
C MET A 132 -4.03 -6.82 8.33
N VAL A 133 -4.07 -7.44 7.16
CA VAL A 133 -5.15 -8.38 6.80
C VAL A 133 -5.26 -9.50 7.83
N THR A 134 -4.15 -10.11 8.19
CA THR A 134 -4.11 -11.20 9.17
C THR A 134 -4.63 -10.74 10.54
N ARG A 135 -4.20 -9.56 11.00
CA ARG A 135 -4.62 -8.99 12.29
C ARG A 135 -6.11 -8.65 12.31
N ILE A 136 -6.64 -8.04 11.25
CA ILE A 136 -8.06 -7.72 11.17
C ILE A 136 -8.92 -8.99 11.14
N LYS A 137 -8.51 -10.03 10.40
CA LYS A 137 -9.20 -11.31 10.41
C LYS A 137 -9.22 -11.92 11.81
N LYS A 138 -8.08 -11.95 12.51
CA LYS A 138 -8.02 -12.44 13.90
C LYS A 138 -8.90 -11.63 14.84
N LEU A 139 -8.91 -10.30 14.72
CA LEU A 139 -9.78 -9.42 15.52
C LEU A 139 -11.27 -9.76 15.32
N ASN A 140 -11.70 -9.99 14.08
CA ASN A 140 -13.08 -10.29 13.74
C ASN A 140 -13.52 -11.68 14.21
N GLU A 141 -12.61 -12.65 14.27
CA GLU A 141 -12.87 -14.03 14.68
C GLU A 141 -12.77 -14.24 16.19
N THR A 142 -12.12 -13.34 16.92
CA THR A 142 -11.85 -13.50 18.32
C THR A 142 -13.03 -13.08 19.20
N GLN A 143 -13.56 -13.99 20.00
CA GLN A 143 -14.53 -13.70 21.06
C GLN A 143 -13.79 -13.56 22.39
N ARG A 144 -14.04 -12.46 23.10
CA ARG A 144 -13.43 -12.19 24.41
C ARG A 144 -14.32 -12.70 25.53
N SER A 145 -13.77 -13.51 26.42
CA SER A 145 -14.37 -13.80 27.73
C SER A 145 -14.06 -12.69 28.74
N GLN A 146 -14.85 -12.58 29.82
CA GLN A 146 -14.58 -11.61 30.88
C GLN A 146 -13.22 -11.88 31.52
N ASN A 147 -12.44 -10.81 31.75
CA ASN A 147 -11.12 -10.85 32.39
C ASN A 147 -9.98 -11.48 31.58
N GLU A 148 -10.15 -11.69 30.29
CA GLU A 148 -9.08 -12.20 29.43
C GLU A 148 -8.44 -11.07 28.62
N THR A 149 -7.10 -11.05 28.55
CA THR A 149 -6.33 -10.20 27.65
C THR A 149 -5.96 -10.98 26.40
N ILE A 150 -6.46 -10.52 25.24
CA ILE A 150 -6.17 -11.13 23.96
C ILE A 150 -5.06 -10.35 23.28
N ILE A 151 -3.99 -11.02 22.89
CA ILE A 151 -2.85 -10.42 22.17
C ILE A 151 -2.92 -10.88 20.72
N ILE A 152 -3.03 -9.91 19.80
CA ILE A 152 -3.06 -10.14 18.36
C ILE A 152 -1.78 -9.59 17.75
N LYS A 153 -0.97 -10.46 17.17
CA LYS A 153 0.30 -10.15 16.51
C LYS A 153 0.26 -10.62 15.06
#